data_d4aceffde5317eff028fa85a785f38ef
#
_entry.id   d4aceffde5317eff028fa85a785f38ef
#
_cell.length_a   1.000
_cell.length_b   1.000
_cell.length_c   1.000
_cell.angle_alpha   90.00
_cell.angle_beta   90.00
_cell.angle_gamma   90.00
#
_symmetry.space_group_name_H-M   'P 1'
#
loop_
_entity.id
_entity.type
_entity.pdbx_description
1 polymer ?
#
loop_
_entity_poly.entity_id
_entity_poly.type
_entity_poly.pdbx_seq_one_letter_code
_entity_poly.pdbx_strand_id
1 'polypeptide(L)'
;DTIEFKSRDNIPPDFINGSARIDSTVYYSIQNNPSENARKICFVDLSINDNIFTDSLATEPIQATDFIVEIIKNSGSVNSGIIENIELVPTGQMEKDSIRFQIRFDEVPSGHEGLLIRPANNNSIFDSGFNFMSPDSTSDTLTIYDLRFPTIDSTSIAHEGFIDLMSDSTILVYFSEPIVTNAFSYELKSKLDASGFKHTVSLSPDSLTILLDTTIMSYDTLELNIVSIKDTSGNERDSLLERRFFTKAAGDFSVPPDDRVGLEDLAIFISAWNSGDYTKNLGPYVGTPPNIKITQDSLFGIDDGMVFTQMWLWSLQKFGPTEVVQQLSNNAPSSIFMGGDLINILPPREAISGQIKIEYDQLVYTIIAGENSKI
;
A
#
# COMPACT_ATOMS: atom_id res chain seq x y z
N ASP A 1 71.18 13.11 39.86
CA ASP A 1 70.26 12.41 38.98
C ASP A 1 68.86 12.33 39.64
N THR A 2 67.90 13.05 39.10
CA THR A 2 66.52 13.00 39.56
C THR A 2 65.85 11.85 38.82
N ILE A 3 65.46 10.80 39.53
CA ILE A 3 64.68 9.72 38.98
C ILE A 3 63.17 10.17 39.01
N GLU A 4 62.62 10.55 37.89
CA GLU A 4 61.19 10.77 37.78
C GLU A 4 60.48 9.42 37.74
N PHE A 5 59.66 9.11 38.74
CA PHE A 5 58.71 8.02 38.70
C PHE A 5 57.43 8.53 38.06
N LYS A 6 57.15 8.13 36.82
CA LYS A 6 55.82 8.29 36.26
C LYS A 6 55.01 7.12 36.76
N SER A 7 53.90 7.39 37.45
CA SER A 7 52.91 6.38 37.73
C SER A 7 52.30 5.93 36.39
N ARG A 8 52.19 4.62 36.21
CA ARG A 8 51.48 4.07 35.06
C ARG A 8 49.97 4.37 35.21
N ASP A 9 49.35 4.83 34.16
CA ASP A 9 47.89 4.90 34.09
C ASP A 9 47.33 3.48 34.16
N ASN A 10 46.36 3.27 35.06
CA ASN A 10 45.65 1.99 35.24
C ASN A 10 44.13 2.16 35.07
N ILE A 11 43.67 3.31 34.59
CA ILE A 11 42.27 3.58 34.34
C ILE A 11 41.99 3.25 32.89
N PRO A 12 41.12 2.24 32.59
CA PRO A 12 40.75 1.96 31.21
C PRO A 12 39.99 3.12 30.58
N PRO A 13 40.08 3.28 29.27
CA PRO A 13 39.23 4.21 28.54
C PRO A 13 37.78 3.78 28.64
N ASP A 14 36.85 4.75 28.72
CA ASP A 14 35.43 4.52 28.81
C ASP A 14 34.65 5.67 28.16
N PHE A 15 33.41 5.41 27.74
CA PHE A 15 32.52 6.45 27.24
C PHE A 15 32.15 7.43 28.37
N ILE A 16 32.14 8.71 28.06
CA ILE A 16 31.67 9.72 29.01
C ILE A 16 30.14 9.71 28.99
N ASN A 17 29.56 9.35 30.12
CA ASN A 17 28.10 9.30 30.28
C ASN A 17 27.45 10.68 30.00
N GLY A 18 26.39 10.72 29.21
CA GLY A 18 25.71 11.95 28.81
C GLY A 18 26.42 12.73 27.69
N SER A 19 27.48 12.18 27.08
CA SER A 19 28.22 12.85 26.01
C SER A 19 27.66 12.51 24.62
N ALA A 20 27.04 11.36 24.47
CA ALA A 20 26.52 10.91 23.17
C ALA A 20 25.34 11.76 22.72
N ARG A 21 25.36 12.18 21.44
CA ARG A 21 24.31 12.98 20.84
C ARG A 21 24.24 12.77 19.33
N ILE A 22 23.03 12.81 18.76
CA ILE A 22 22.85 12.91 17.33
C ILE A 22 23.03 14.36 16.87
N ASP A 23 23.74 14.58 15.76
CA ASP A 23 23.88 15.91 15.17
C ASP A 23 22.56 16.39 14.55
N SER A 24 21.84 17.22 15.30
CA SER A 24 20.54 17.77 14.87
C SER A 24 20.65 18.67 13.63
N THR A 25 21.82 19.31 13.41
CA THR A 25 22.02 20.19 12.25
C THR A 25 22.02 19.40 10.95
N VAL A 26 22.71 18.26 10.95
CA VAL A 26 22.69 17.34 9.80
C VAL A 26 21.30 16.71 9.64
N TYR A 27 20.68 16.28 10.74
CA TYR A 27 19.31 15.77 10.73
C TYR A 27 18.37 16.72 9.99
N TYR A 28 18.28 17.99 10.37
CA TYR A 28 17.41 18.96 9.71
C TYR A 28 17.75 19.20 8.24
N SER A 29 19.03 19.03 7.86
CA SER A 29 19.44 19.18 6.46
C SER A 29 18.99 18.03 5.56
N ILE A 30 18.82 16.84 6.11
CA ILE A 30 18.44 15.62 5.37
C ILE A 30 16.98 15.21 5.53
N GLN A 31 16.26 15.78 6.50
CA GLN A 31 14.89 15.40 6.87
C GLN A 31 13.94 15.33 5.66
N ASN A 32 13.96 16.34 4.81
CA ASN A 32 13.10 16.43 3.63
C ASN A 32 13.87 16.12 2.33
N ASN A 33 15.02 15.47 2.42
CA ASN A 33 15.77 15.07 1.24
C ASN A 33 15.01 13.97 0.47
N PRO A 34 14.76 14.13 -0.84
CA PRO A 34 14.05 13.14 -1.63
C PRO A 34 14.82 11.82 -1.77
N SER A 35 16.17 11.87 -1.60
CA SER A 35 17.01 10.67 -1.64
C SER A 35 16.84 9.84 -0.36
N GLU A 36 16.26 8.65 -0.49
CA GLU A 36 16.17 7.68 0.59
C GLU A 36 17.54 7.34 1.18
N ASN A 37 18.56 7.20 0.33
CA ASN A 37 19.93 6.91 0.76
C ASN A 37 20.53 8.02 1.66
N ALA A 38 20.18 9.28 1.42
CA ALA A 38 20.61 10.38 2.27
C ALA A 38 19.95 10.30 3.66
N ARG A 39 18.69 9.91 3.72
CA ARG A 39 17.92 9.78 4.98
C ARG A 39 18.29 8.54 5.80
N LYS A 40 19.07 7.61 5.25
CA LYS A 40 19.64 6.46 5.99
C LYS A 40 20.94 6.78 6.73
N ILE A 41 21.40 8.03 6.71
CA ILE A 41 22.66 8.43 7.34
C ILE A 41 22.37 9.16 8.64
N CYS A 42 23.10 8.79 9.68
CA CYS A 42 23.09 9.44 10.99
C CYS A 42 24.51 9.84 11.39
N PHE A 43 24.65 10.99 12.04
CA PHE A 43 25.89 11.42 12.64
C PHE A 43 25.76 11.48 14.16
N VAL A 44 26.66 10.78 14.85
CA VAL A 44 26.67 10.70 16.30
C VAL A 44 28.02 11.25 16.81
N ASP A 45 27.96 12.22 17.68
CA ASP A 45 29.10 12.70 18.42
C ASP A 45 29.10 12.11 19.83
N LEU A 46 30.22 11.64 20.30
CA LEU A 46 30.41 11.20 21.69
C LEU A 46 31.83 11.49 22.17
N SER A 47 32.05 11.47 23.49
CA SER A 47 33.37 11.69 24.09
C SER A 47 33.80 10.48 24.90
N ILE A 48 35.09 10.25 24.91
CA ILE A 48 35.80 9.24 25.71
C ILE A 48 36.65 9.93 26.72
N ASN A 49 36.83 9.33 27.89
CA ASN A 49 37.57 9.92 29.02
C ASN A 49 39.07 9.97 28.83
N ASP A 50 39.60 9.38 27.73
CA ASP A 50 41.03 9.26 27.44
C ASP A 50 41.30 9.40 25.94
N ASN A 51 42.59 9.51 25.55
CA ASN A 51 43.03 9.36 24.15
C ASN A 51 43.10 7.89 23.80
N ILE A 52 42.53 7.52 22.66
CA ILE A 52 42.36 6.12 22.30
C ILE A 52 43.04 5.74 20.97
N PHE A 53 43.45 4.47 20.91
CA PHE A 53 44.20 3.87 19.83
C PHE A 53 43.60 2.46 19.50
N THR A 54 43.86 1.97 18.28
CA THR A 54 43.44 0.62 17.88
C THR A 54 44.39 -0.48 18.35
N ASP A 55 45.63 -0.10 18.77
CA ASP A 55 46.66 -1.03 19.18
C ASP A 55 47.15 -0.76 20.62
N SER A 56 47.62 -1.81 21.30
CA SER A 56 48.18 -1.71 22.67
C SER A 56 49.48 -0.93 22.77
N LEU A 57 50.09 -0.54 21.65
CA LEU A 57 51.32 0.28 21.64
C LEU A 57 51.01 1.78 21.50
N ALA A 58 49.75 2.15 21.37
CA ALA A 58 49.29 3.53 21.17
C ALA A 58 49.95 4.22 19.95
N THR A 59 50.06 3.46 18.84
CA THR A 59 50.73 3.93 17.62
C THR A 59 49.76 4.10 16.45
N GLU A 60 48.68 3.34 16.42
CA GLU A 60 47.74 3.34 15.34
C GLU A 60 46.43 4.06 15.73
N PRO A 61 45.94 4.96 14.89
CA PRO A 61 44.67 5.66 15.15
C PRO A 61 43.48 4.72 15.09
N ILE A 62 42.44 5.02 15.86
CA ILE A 62 41.18 4.28 15.85
C ILE A 62 40.55 4.25 14.46
N GLN A 63 39.82 3.17 14.17
CA GLN A 63 39.12 2.93 12.91
C GLN A 63 37.63 2.59 13.15
N ALA A 64 36.83 2.71 12.11
CA ALA A 64 35.40 2.38 12.16
C ALA A 64 35.15 0.92 12.61
N THR A 65 36.06 0.01 12.29
CA THR A 65 36.01 -1.42 12.67
C THR A 65 36.28 -1.68 14.15
N ASP A 66 36.75 -0.71 14.90
CA ASP A 66 37.00 -0.85 16.33
C ASP A 66 35.74 -0.71 17.17
N PHE A 67 34.66 -0.27 16.54
CA PHE A 67 33.36 -0.04 17.16
C PHE A 67 32.26 -0.85 16.49
N ILE A 68 31.20 -1.12 17.25
CA ILE A 68 29.95 -1.73 16.75
C ILE A 68 28.80 -0.81 17.11
N VAL A 69 27.89 -0.63 16.16
CA VAL A 69 26.58 -0.02 16.38
C VAL A 69 25.57 -1.12 16.72
N GLU A 70 24.87 -0.94 17.81
CA GLU A 70 23.75 -1.80 18.20
C GLU A 70 22.43 -1.04 18.09
N ILE A 71 21.46 -1.64 17.40
CA ILE A 71 20.14 -1.05 17.18
C ILE A 71 19.12 -1.73 18.10
N ILE A 72 18.43 -0.92 18.89
CA ILE A 72 17.28 -1.34 19.69
C ILE A 72 16.04 -1.00 18.88
N LYS A 73 15.45 -2.00 18.25
CA LYS A 73 14.42 -1.81 17.23
C LYS A 73 13.12 -1.13 17.71
N ASN A 74 12.63 -1.44 18.92
CA ASN A 74 11.43 -0.86 19.55
C ASN A 74 10.23 -0.69 18.59
N SER A 75 9.94 -1.65 17.71
CA SER A 75 8.96 -1.57 16.62
C SER A 75 9.32 -0.62 15.46
N GLY A 76 10.51 -0.04 15.43
CA GLY A 76 10.97 0.79 14.32
C GLY A 76 11.30 0.01 13.04
N SER A 77 11.74 0.73 12.01
CA SER A 77 12.06 0.19 10.69
C SER A 77 13.49 -0.34 10.56
N VAL A 78 14.44 0.28 11.26
CA VAL A 78 15.87 -0.07 11.20
C VAL A 78 16.15 -1.35 11.96
N ASN A 79 16.90 -2.28 11.33
CA ASN A 79 17.35 -3.52 11.96
C ASN A 79 18.86 -3.53 12.22
N SER A 80 19.64 -2.76 11.44
CA SER A 80 21.09 -2.71 11.55
C SER A 80 21.66 -1.37 11.13
N GLY A 81 22.84 -1.05 11.68
CA GLY A 81 23.64 0.11 11.30
C GLY A 81 25.09 -0.28 11.09
N ILE A 82 25.78 0.41 10.18
CA ILE A 82 27.19 0.23 9.89
C ILE A 82 27.88 1.57 10.06
N ILE A 83 29.01 1.60 10.78
CA ILE A 83 29.88 2.77 10.84
C ILE A 83 30.65 2.85 9.53
N GLU A 84 30.32 3.86 8.71
CA GLU A 84 31.01 4.10 7.43
C GLU A 84 32.30 4.90 7.60
N ASN A 85 32.30 5.81 8.56
CA ASN A 85 33.45 6.70 8.85
C ASN A 85 33.46 7.13 10.30
N ILE A 86 34.64 7.43 10.80
CA ILE A 86 34.85 8.09 12.08
C ILE A 86 35.80 9.28 11.89
N GLU A 87 35.60 10.32 12.69
CA GLU A 87 36.42 11.51 12.70
C GLU A 87 36.68 11.91 14.13
N LEU A 88 37.95 12.11 14.45
CA LEU A 88 38.36 12.71 15.74
C LEU A 88 38.09 14.21 15.70
N VAL A 89 37.28 14.68 16.64
CA VAL A 89 36.94 16.10 16.76
C VAL A 89 37.79 16.70 17.86
N PRO A 90 38.71 17.66 17.56
CA PRO A 90 39.54 18.27 18.55
C PRO A 90 38.71 19.00 19.61
N THR A 91 38.79 18.57 20.86
CA THR A 91 38.05 19.20 21.97
C THR A 91 38.84 20.40 22.59
N GLY A 92 40.11 20.57 22.24
CA GLY A 92 40.99 21.53 22.87
C GLY A 92 41.41 21.19 24.31
N GLN A 93 41.00 20.01 24.80
CA GLN A 93 41.42 19.46 26.11
C GLN A 93 42.42 18.33 25.91
N MET A 94 43.49 18.31 26.68
CA MET A 94 44.67 17.44 26.45
C MET A 94 44.42 15.93 26.70
N GLU A 95 43.27 15.49 27.24
CA GLU A 95 43.12 14.12 27.73
C GLU A 95 41.73 13.54 27.41
N LYS A 96 41.06 14.04 26.36
CA LYS A 96 39.71 13.53 25.99
C LYS A 96 39.53 13.56 24.50
N ASP A 97 39.22 12.41 23.93
CA ASP A 97 38.82 12.33 22.54
C ASP A 97 37.31 12.54 22.38
N SER A 98 36.93 13.34 21.40
CA SER A 98 35.57 13.41 20.89
C SER A 98 35.55 12.83 19.48
N ILE A 99 34.63 11.92 19.24
CA ILE A 99 34.55 11.16 18.01
C ILE A 99 33.21 11.45 17.36
N ARG A 100 33.29 11.73 16.09
CA ARG A 100 32.10 11.78 15.22
C ARG A 100 31.99 10.48 14.42
N PHE A 101 30.88 9.79 14.53
CA PHE A 101 30.53 8.58 13.77
C PHE A 101 29.58 8.95 12.66
N GLN A 102 29.91 8.54 11.44
CA GLN A 102 28.95 8.49 10.35
C GLN A 102 28.40 7.06 10.25
N ILE A 103 27.12 6.92 10.53
CA ILE A 103 26.44 5.62 10.59
C ILE A 103 25.43 5.56 9.44
N ARG A 104 25.46 4.46 8.68
CA ARG A 104 24.43 4.14 7.68
C ARG A 104 23.56 3.03 8.18
N PHE A 105 22.24 3.26 8.10
CA PHE A 105 21.21 2.29 8.42
C PHE A 105 20.79 1.46 7.19
N ASP A 106 20.29 0.25 7.42
CA ASP A 106 19.68 -0.60 6.38
C ASP A 106 18.38 0.02 5.84
N GLU A 107 17.59 0.66 6.70
CA GLU A 107 16.34 1.33 6.34
C GLU A 107 16.29 2.78 6.83
N VAL A 108 15.33 3.57 6.33
CA VAL A 108 15.06 4.94 6.82
C VAL A 108 14.45 4.83 8.22
N PRO A 109 15.01 5.49 9.24
CA PRO A 109 14.51 5.40 10.61
C PRO A 109 13.14 6.04 10.79
N SER A 110 12.36 5.44 11.69
CA SER A 110 10.97 5.83 12.02
C SER A 110 10.80 6.52 13.37
N GLY A 111 11.90 6.85 14.04
CA GLY A 111 11.85 7.57 15.32
C GLY A 111 11.59 6.69 16.55
N HIS A 112 11.40 5.40 16.38
CA HIS A 112 11.19 4.46 17.49
C HIS A 112 12.46 3.75 17.93
N GLU A 113 13.47 3.76 17.08
CA GLU A 113 14.70 3.01 17.28
C GLU A 113 15.61 3.69 18.29
N GLY A 114 16.26 2.86 19.10
CA GLY A 114 17.40 3.25 19.91
C GLY A 114 18.70 2.84 19.23
N LEU A 115 19.76 3.62 19.47
CA LEU A 115 21.10 3.36 18.99
C LEU A 115 22.07 3.47 20.15
N LEU A 116 23.03 2.53 20.24
CA LEU A 116 24.18 2.65 21.09
C LEU A 116 25.46 2.19 20.34
N ILE A 117 26.61 2.65 20.83
CA ILE A 117 27.92 2.33 20.27
C ILE A 117 28.73 1.63 21.36
N ARG A 118 29.47 0.59 21.01
CA ARG A 118 30.35 -0.15 21.90
C ARG A 118 31.62 -0.59 21.19
N PRO A 119 32.70 -0.94 21.92
CA PRO A 119 33.89 -1.54 21.35
C PRO A 119 33.57 -2.85 20.62
N ALA A 120 34.27 -3.14 19.54
CA ALA A 120 34.08 -4.36 18.78
C ALA A 120 34.47 -5.62 19.57
N ASN A 121 35.53 -5.53 20.34
CA ASN A 121 36.04 -6.60 21.21
C ASN A 121 37.05 -6.07 22.25
N ASN A 122 37.61 -6.95 23.10
CA ASN A 122 38.60 -6.59 24.11
C ASN A 122 39.93 -6.04 23.57
N ASN A 123 40.19 -6.16 22.28
CA ASN A 123 41.45 -5.78 21.65
C ASN A 123 41.28 -4.73 20.57
N SER A 124 40.15 -4.00 20.58
CA SER A 124 39.86 -3.01 19.55
C SER A 124 40.23 -1.58 19.94
N ILE A 125 40.22 -1.26 21.24
CA ILE A 125 40.45 0.11 21.72
C ILE A 125 41.34 0.09 22.96
N PHE A 126 42.44 0.88 22.93
CA PHE A 126 43.40 1.02 24.02
C PHE A 126 43.65 2.50 24.31
N ASP A 127 44.09 2.78 25.54
CA ASP A 127 44.66 4.07 25.91
C ASP A 127 46.20 4.07 25.78
N SER A 128 46.84 5.19 26.09
CA SER A 128 48.31 5.33 26.11
C SER A 128 48.95 4.58 27.27
N GLY A 129 48.18 4.16 28.29
CA GLY A 129 48.61 3.35 29.42
C GLY A 129 48.57 1.84 29.16
N PHE A 130 48.18 1.41 27.94
CA PHE A 130 47.97 0.02 27.51
C PHE A 130 46.77 -0.68 28.18
N ASN A 131 45.83 0.08 28.71
CA ASN A 131 44.60 -0.47 29.20
C ASN A 131 43.59 -0.59 28.01
N PHE A 132 42.86 -1.69 27.97
CA PHE A 132 41.82 -1.87 26.92
C PHE A 132 40.49 -1.38 27.40
N MET A 133 39.67 -0.87 26.48
CA MET A 133 38.26 -0.55 26.72
C MET A 133 37.43 -1.84 26.82
N SER A 134 36.60 -1.95 27.85
CA SER A 134 35.76 -3.12 28.01
C SER A 134 34.75 -3.25 26.86
N PRO A 135 34.57 -4.43 26.28
CA PRO A 135 33.51 -4.63 25.26
C PRO A 135 32.09 -4.49 25.82
N ASP A 136 31.94 -4.53 27.16
CA ASP A 136 30.69 -4.27 27.86
C ASP A 136 30.45 -2.78 28.10
N SER A 137 31.45 -1.94 27.81
CA SER A 137 31.29 -0.49 27.82
C SER A 137 30.42 -0.03 26.68
N THR A 138 29.40 0.76 26.96
CA THR A 138 28.45 1.25 25.96
C THR A 138 28.26 2.74 26.07
N SER A 139 28.07 3.42 24.95
CA SER A 139 27.58 4.79 24.96
C SER A 139 26.16 4.86 25.56
N ASP A 140 25.67 6.07 25.84
CA ASP A 140 24.28 6.30 26.11
C ASP A 140 23.43 5.78 24.95
N THR A 141 22.25 5.30 25.28
CA THR A 141 21.24 4.96 24.24
C THR A 141 20.63 6.24 23.69
N LEU A 142 20.77 6.44 22.39
CA LEU A 142 20.20 7.58 21.67
C LEU A 142 18.93 7.16 20.95
N THR A 143 17.87 7.96 21.03
CA THR A 143 16.69 7.79 20.18
C THR A 143 17.01 8.36 18.80
N ILE A 144 16.87 7.55 17.76
CA ILE A 144 17.09 7.98 16.38
C ILE A 144 15.91 8.85 15.96
N TYR A 145 16.20 9.93 15.22
CA TYR A 145 15.14 10.79 14.71
C TYR A 145 14.34 10.10 13.60
N ASP A 146 13.05 10.39 13.55
CA ASP A 146 12.19 9.98 12.45
C ASP A 146 12.52 10.74 11.16
N LEU A 147 12.81 9.97 10.11
CA LEU A 147 13.11 10.46 8.76
C LEU A 147 12.20 9.79 7.71
N ARG A 148 11.22 9.00 8.13
CA ARG A 148 10.26 8.38 7.23
C ARG A 148 9.24 9.39 6.77
N PHE A 149 8.92 9.33 5.47
CA PHE A 149 7.79 10.08 4.96
C PHE A 149 6.49 9.33 5.22
N PRO A 150 5.42 10.02 5.60
CA PRO A 150 4.12 9.41 5.73
C PRO A 150 3.65 8.86 4.37
N THR A 151 2.99 7.71 4.41
CA THR A 151 2.44 7.01 3.24
C THR A 151 1.02 6.56 3.51
N ILE A 152 0.35 6.06 2.47
CA ILE A 152 -0.89 5.31 2.62
C ILE A 152 -0.51 3.89 3.02
N ASP A 153 -0.92 3.49 4.23
CA ASP A 153 -0.75 2.12 4.73
C ASP A 153 -1.77 1.18 4.07
N SER A 154 -3.04 1.53 4.17
CA SER A 154 -4.13 0.73 3.63
C SER A 154 -5.34 1.57 3.23
N THR A 155 -6.23 0.97 2.46
CA THR A 155 -7.52 1.57 2.08
C THR A 155 -8.62 0.52 2.21
N SER A 156 -9.84 0.94 2.56
CA SER A 156 -11.01 0.03 2.67
C SER A 156 -11.33 -0.67 1.34
N ILE A 157 -11.03 0.00 0.23
CA ILE A 157 -11.11 -0.55 -1.11
C ILE A 157 -9.69 -0.61 -1.64
N ALA A 158 -9.24 -1.75 -2.13
CA ALA A 158 -7.88 -1.91 -2.65
C ALA A 158 -7.57 -0.93 -3.80
N HIS A 159 -6.29 -0.63 -3.99
CA HIS A 159 -5.86 0.08 -5.20
C HIS A 159 -6.29 -0.71 -6.44
N GLU A 160 -6.94 -0.03 -7.40
CA GLU A 160 -7.58 -0.66 -8.57
C GLU A 160 -8.71 -1.65 -8.23
N GLY A 161 -9.24 -1.54 -7.00
CA GLY A 161 -10.43 -2.29 -6.59
C GLY A 161 -11.72 -1.63 -7.03
N PHE A 162 -12.82 -2.39 -6.93
CA PHE A 162 -14.13 -1.96 -7.36
C PHE A 162 -14.94 -1.32 -6.24
N ILE A 163 -15.58 -0.20 -6.57
CA ILE A 163 -16.61 0.46 -5.76
C ILE A 163 -17.97 -0.04 -6.24
N ASP A 164 -18.70 -0.63 -5.35
CA ASP A 164 -20.11 -0.96 -5.60
C ASP A 164 -20.96 0.31 -5.44
N LEU A 165 -21.62 0.72 -6.54
CA LEU A 165 -22.43 1.94 -6.58
C LEU A 165 -23.56 1.96 -5.55
N MET A 166 -24.00 0.77 -5.10
CA MET A 166 -25.16 0.58 -4.25
C MET A 166 -24.83 0.34 -2.79
N SER A 167 -23.65 -0.22 -2.49
CA SER A 167 -23.27 -0.59 -1.13
C SER A 167 -22.10 0.23 -0.57
N ASP A 168 -21.18 0.67 -1.43
CA ASP A 168 -19.96 1.35 -1.01
C ASP A 168 -20.13 2.86 -1.04
N SER A 169 -20.56 3.42 0.08
CA SER A 169 -20.69 4.87 0.21
C SER A 169 -19.47 5.55 0.81
N THR A 170 -18.45 4.79 1.23
CA THR A 170 -17.33 5.32 1.99
C THR A 170 -16.02 4.70 1.58
N ILE A 171 -15.00 5.52 1.34
CA ILE A 171 -13.61 5.12 1.20
C ILE A 171 -12.85 5.55 2.45
N LEU A 172 -12.24 4.59 3.15
CA LEU A 172 -11.33 4.84 4.26
C LEU A 172 -9.89 4.70 3.78
N VAL A 173 -9.06 5.67 4.11
CA VAL A 173 -7.62 5.67 3.83
C VAL A 173 -6.89 5.77 5.15
N TYR A 174 -6.03 4.81 5.46
CA TYR A 174 -5.20 4.82 6.66
C TYR A 174 -3.79 5.22 6.30
N PHE A 175 -3.20 6.06 7.15
CA PHE A 175 -1.81 6.50 6.99
C PHE A 175 -0.86 5.59 7.75
N SER A 176 0.38 5.51 7.31
CA SER A 176 1.43 4.73 7.96
C SER A 176 1.82 5.25 9.34
N GLU A 177 1.47 6.49 9.63
CA GLU A 177 1.80 7.23 10.84
C GLU A 177 0.91 8.47 10.98
N PRO A 178 0.83 9.07 12.19
CA PRO A 178 0.02 10.26 12.41
C PRO A 178 0.50 11.47 11.60
N ILE A 179 -0.42 12.13 10.92
CA ILE A 179 -0.16 13.29 10.07
C ILE A 179 -0.62 14.60 10.70
N VAL A 180 -0.06 15.69 10.21
CA VAL A 180 -0.46 17.07 10.55
C VAL A 180 -1.64 17.49 9.66
N THR A 181 -2.84 17.49 10.21
CA THR A 181 -4.08 17.66 9.43
C THR A 181 -4.20 19.01 8.70
N ASN A 182 -3.59 20.07 9.20
CA ASN A 182 -3.59 21.39 8.55
C ASN A 182 -2.53 21.52 7.44
N ALA A 183 -1.65 20.53 7.26
CA ALA A 183 -0.66 20.45 6.19
C ALA A 183 -1.00 19.34 5.17
N PHE A 184 -2.28 18.95 5.11
CA PHE A 184 -2.77 17.92 4.22
C PHE A 184 -3.57 18.51 3.08
N SER A 185 -3.31 18.04 1.86
CA SER A 185 -4.14 18.37 0.69
C SER A 185 -4.31 17.15 -0.21
N TYR A 186 -5.47 17.06 -0.83
CA TYR A 186 -5.80 15.96 -1.73
C TYR A 186 -6.65 16.46 -2.90
N GLU A 187 -6.72 15.67 -3.95
CA GLU A 187 -7.67 15.79 -5.05
C GLU A 187 -8.36 14.44 -5.25
N LEU A 188 -9.68 14.46 -5.41
CA LEU A 188 -10.47 13.30 -5.79
C LEU A 188 -11.23 13.64 -7.07
N LYS A 189 -10.95 12.91 -8.13
CA LYS A 189 -11.48 13.16 -9.47
C LYS A 189 -12.14 11.91 -10.03
N SER A 190 -13.26 12.10 -10.72
CA SER A 190 -13.83 11.16 -11.65
C SER A 190 -13.20 11.38 -13.02
N LYS A 191 -12.82 10.31 -13.70
CA LYS A 191 -12.20 10.40 -15.04
C LYS A 191 -13.20 10.79 -16.13
N LEU A 192 -14.45 10.39 -15.96
CA LEU A 192 -15.51 10.60 -16.94
C LEU A 192 -16.44 11.73 -16.58
N ASP A 193 -16.63 12.03 -15.29
CA ASP A 193 -17.47 13.11 -14.82
C ASP A 193 -16.67 14.39 -14.57
N ALA A 194 -16.41 15.14 -15.64
CA ALA A 194 -15.70 16.42 -15.58
C ALA A 194 -16.44 17.51 -14.76
N SER A 195 -17.74 17.35 -14.52
CA SER A 195 -18.52 18.26 -13.66
C SER A 195 -18.25 18.04 -12.17
N GLY A 196 -17.55 16.95 -11.85
CA GLY A 196 -17.28 16.49 -10.51
C GLY A 196 -18.47 15.77 -9.88
N PHE A 197 -18.17 14.93 -8.92
CA PHE A 197 -19.19 14.32 -8.06
C PHE A 197 -19.07 14.90 -6.65
N LYS A 198 -20.18 14.89 -5.92
CA LYS A 198 -20.18 15.39 -4.56
C LYS A 198 -19.61 14.35 -3.61
N HIS A 199 -18.73 14.79 -2.75
CA HIS A 199 -18.21 13.99 -1.66
C HIS A 199 -17.94 14.89 -0.45
N THR A 200 -17.96 14.30 0.71
CA THR A 200 -17.56 14.95 1.96
C THR A 200 -16.41 14.20 2.58
N VAL A 201 -15.54 14.92 3.28
CA VAL A 201 -14.38 14.31 3.91
C VAL A 201 -14.33 14.61 5.39
N SER A 202 -13.81 13.65 6.14
CA SER A 202 -13.38 13.82 7.52
C SER A 202 -11.93 13.35 7.61
N LEU A 203 -11.06 14.22 8.11
CA LEU A 203 -9.64 13.97 8.27
C LEU A 203 -9.29 13.86 9.75
N SER A 204 -8.64 12.79 10.12
CA SER A 204 -7.99 12.60 11.43
C SER A 204 -6.47 12.45 11.23
N PRO A 205 -5.66 12.51 12.30
CA PRO A 205 -4.23 12.24 12.17
C PRO A 205 -3.89 10.90 11.54
N ASP A 206 -4.71 9.87 11.76
CA ASP A 206 -4.42 8.50 11.34
C ASP A 206 -5.17 8.07 10.08
N SER A 207 -6.19 8.83 9.65
CA SER A 207 -7.04 8.41 8.54
C SER A 207 -7.78 9.54 7.84
N LEU A 208 -8.09 9.31 6.57
CA LEU A 208 -9.01 10.10 5.76
C LEU A 208 -10.25 9.27 5.45
N THR A 209 -11.41 9.79 5.81
CA THR A 209 -12.72 9.22 5.45
C THR A 209 -13.32 10.05 4.34
N ILE A 210 -13.64 9.42 3.22
CA ILE A 210 -14.32 10.06 2.08
C ILE A 210 -15.71 9.45 1.97
N LEU A 211 -16.74 10.25 2.17
CA LEU A 211 -18.13 9.86 1.96
C LEU A 211 -18.53 10.22 0.53
N LEU A 212 -18.80 9.20 -0.28
CA LEU A 212 -19.20 9.35 -1.67
C LEU A 212 -20.68 9.72 -1.76
N ASP A 213 -21.02 10.62 -2.69
CA ASP A 213 -22.40 10.82 -3.10
C ASP A 213 -22.88 9.56 -3.88
N THR A 214 -24.13 9.18 -3.66
CA THR A 214 -24.77 8.04 -4.37
C THR A 214 -24.89 8.24 -5.88
N THR A 215 -24.56 9.41 -6.39
CA THR A 215 -24.60 9.77 -7.80
C THR A 215 -23.28 9.61 -8.54
N ILE A 216 -22.35 8.78 -8.04
CA ILE A 216 -21.13 8.45 -8.79
C ILE A 216 -21.47 7.70 -10.07
N MET A 217 -20.64 7.92 -11.10
CA MET A 217 -20.89 7.37 -12.43
C MET A 217 -20.51 5.88 -12.48
N SER A 218 -21.36 5.10 -13.11
CA SER A 218 -21.12 3.69 -13.40
C SER A 218 -19.99 3.55 -14.43
N TYR A 219 -19.17 2.50 -14.28
CA TYR A 219 -18.08 2.15 -15.19
C TYR A 219 -17.08 3.30 -15.39
N ASP A 220 -16.66 3.91 -14.31
CA ASP A 220 -15.74 5.04 -14.23
C ASP A 220 -14.50 4.69 -13.40
N THR A 221 -13.54 5.59 -13.40
CA THR A 221 -12.34 5.54 -12.55
C THR A 221 -12.31 6.75 -11.66
N LEU A 222 -12.23 6.53 -10.35
CA LEU A 222 -11.96 7.58 -9.37
C LEU A 222 -10.47 7.59 -9.08
N GLU A 223 -9.86 8.77 -9.15
CA GLU A 223 -8.45 9.01 -8.87
C GLU A 223 -8.32 9.88 -7.61
N LEU A 224 -7.81 9.27 -6.55
CA LEU A 224 -7.46 9.96 -5.31
C LEU A 224 -5.97 10.27 -5.34
N ASN A 225 -5.62 11.53 -5.32
CA ASN A 225 -4.27 12.06 -5.30
C ASN A 225 -4.04 12.81 -3.99
N ILE A 226 -3.17 12.32 -3.12
CA ILE A 226 -2.69 13.09 -1.98
C ILE A 226 -1.52 13.93 -2.48
N VAL A 227 -1.72 15.24 -2.47
CA VAL A 227 -0.79 16.22 -3.06
C VAL A 227 0.25 16.67 -2.04
N SER A 228 -0.17 16.82 -0.78
CA SER A 228 0.71 17.20 0.33
C SER A 228 0.32 16.41 1.57
N ILE A 229 1.32 15.83 2.21
CA ILE A 229 1.17 15.11 3.47
C ILE A 229 2.45 15.27 4.30
N LYS A 230 2.27 15.62 5.58
CA LYS A 230 3.34 15.85 6.53
C LYS A 230 3.04 15.13 7.83
N ASP A 231 4.05 14.46 8.41
CA ASP A 231 3.92 13.84 9.72
C ASP A 231 4.16 14.82 10.88
N THR A 232 4.02 14.32 12.10
CA THR A 232 4.24 15.10 13.32
C THR A 232 5.72 15.38 13.62
N SER A 233 6.63 14.62 13.01
CA SER A 233 8.08 14.80 13.10
C SER A 233 8.61 15.87 12.15
N GLY A 234 7.77 16.29 11.19
CA GLY A 234 8.10 17.34 10.22
C GLY A 234 8.54 16.83 8.86
N ASN A 235 8.49 15.51 8.62
CA ASN A 235 8.79 14.95 7.31
C ASN A 235 7.64 15.23 6.35
N GLU A 236 7.93 15.93 5.28
CA GLU A 236 6.97 16.32 4.26
C GLU A 236 7.28 15.64 2.94
N ARG A 237 6.27 14.95 2.40
CA ARG A 237 6.42 14.23 1.15
C ARG A 237 6.09 15.13 -0.04
N ASP A 238 7.06 15.29 -0.93
CA ASP A 238 6.91 16.06 -2.20
C ASP A 238 6.34 15.25 -3.35
N SER A 239 6.31 13.91 -3.22
CA SER A 239 5.82 13.02 -4.27
C SER A 239 4.36 12.67 -4.07
N LEU A 240 3.59 12.73 -5.17
CA LEU A 240 2.19 12.37 -5.21
C LEU A 240 1.95 10.93 -4.74
N LEU A 241 0.97 10.73 -3.85
CA LEU A 241 0.45 9.42 -3.51
C LEU A 241 -0.87 9.20 -4.25
N GLU A 242 -0.87 8.29 -5.20
CA GLU A 242 -2.03 7.99 -6.04
C GLU A 242 -2.73 6.71 -5.58
N ARG A 243 -4.08 6.74 -5.57
CA ARG A 243 -4.95 5.58 -5.49
C ARG A 243 -6.03 5.69 -6.55
N ARG A 244 -6.25 4.60 -7.26
CA ARG A 244 -7.32 4.47 -8.26
C ARG A 244 -8.34 3.45 -7.79
N PHE A 245 -9.59 3.74 -8.06
CA PHE A 245 -10.73 2.88 -7.78
C PHE A 245 -11.61 2.83 -9.01
N PHE A 246 -12.11 1.66 -9.35
CA PHE A 246 -13.05 1.49 -10.46
C PHE A 246 -14.48 1.42 -9.91
N THR A 247 -15.42 2.09 -10.56
CA THR A 247 -16.81 1.91 -10.25
C THR A 247 -17.36 0.76 -11.09
N LYS A 248 -18.16 -0.13 -10.48
CA LYS A 248 -18.80 -1.24 -11.18
C LYS A 248 -19.69 -0.77 -12.32
N ALA A 249 -19.88 -1.62 -13.33
CA ALA A 249 -20.95 -1.45 -14.29
C ALA A 249 -22.30 -1.53 -13.58
N ALA A 250 -23.21 -0.59 -13.85
CA ALA A 250 -24.54 -0.65 -13.31
C ALA A 250 -25.25 -1.93 -13.79
N GLY A 251 -25.79 -2.70 -12.87
CA GLY A 251 -26.41 -4.00 -13.18
C GLY A 251 -25.45 -5.19 -13.14
N ASP A 252 -24.14 -4.99 -12.91
CA ASP A 252 -23.22 -6.05 -12.51
C ASP A 252 -23.44 -6.37 -11.04
N PHE A 253 -24.19 -7.43 -10.77
CA PHE A 253 -24.54 -7.92 -9.44
C PHE A 253 -23.72 -9.14 -9.02
N SER A 254 -22.81 -9.60 -9.87
CA SER A 254 -21.94 -10.74 -9.61
C SER A 254 -20.98 -10.48 -8.45
N VAL A 255 -20.58 -11.56 -7.74
CA VAL A 255 -19.60 -11.48 -6.63
C VAL A 255 -18.55 -12.57 -6.83
N PRO A 256 -17.28 -12.22 -7.09
CA PRO A 256 -16.77 -10.87 -7.32
C PRO A 256 -17.30 -10.24 -8.61
N PRO A 257 -17.29 -8.90 -8.74
CA PRO A 257 -17.73 -8.23 -9.97
C PRO A 257 -16.81 -8.59 -11.14
N ASP A 258 -17.40 -8.75 -12.32
CA ASP A 258 -16.65 -9.07 -13.54
C ASP A 258 -16.77 -7.98 -14.63
N ASP A 259 -17.39 -6.84 -14.30
CA ASP A 259 -17.68 -5.70 -15.19
C ASP A 259 -18.57 -6.06 -16.38
N ARG A 260 -19.24 -7.19 -16.33
CA ARG A 260 -20.21 -7.62 -17.33
C ARG A 260 -21.60 -7.52 -16.75
N VAL A 261 -22.56 -7.30 -17.62
CA VAL A 261 -23.98 -7.42 -17.27
C VAL A 261 -24.54 -8.52 -18.16
N GLY A 262 -25.03 -9.60 -17.55
CA GLY A 262 -25.40 -10.83 -18.26
C GLY A 262 -26.56 -11.57 -17.64
N LEU A 263 -26.65 -12.87 -17.97
CA LEU A 263 -27.76 -13.74 -17.49
C LEU A 263 -27.72 -13.99 -15.99
N GLU A 264 -26.54 -14.07 -15.41
CA GLU A 264 -26.37 -14.25 -13.96
C GLU A 264 -26.93 -13.04 -13.22
N ASP A 265 -26.56 -11.83 -13.68
CA ASP A 265 -27.05 -10.59 -13.12
C ASP A 265 -28.54 -10.42 -13.30
N LEU A 266 -29.07 -10.84 -14.46
CA LEU A 266 -30.53 -10.85 -14.71
C LEU A 266 -31.27 -11.73 -13.69
N ALA A 267 -30.72 -12.90 -13.37
CA ALA A 267 -31.31 -13.76 -12.37
C ALA A 267 -31.35 -13.12 -10.98
N ILE A 268 -30.25 -12.44 -10.60
CA ILE A 268 -30.18 -11.69 -9.35
C ILE A 268 -31.17 -10.53 -9.36
N PHE A 269 -31.23 -9.76 -10.46
CA PHE A 269 -32.14 -8.63 -10.62
C PHE A 269 -33.60 -9.04 -10.51
N ILE A 270 -34.00 -10.13 -11.19
CA ILE A 270 -35.38 -10.66 -11.10
C ILE A 270 -35.70 -11.14 -9.68
N SER A 271 -34.74 -11.80 -9.01
CA SER A 271 -34.94 -12.24 -7.65
C SER A 271 -35.15 -11.05 -6.70
N ALA A 272 -34.31 -10.00 -6.85
CA ALA A 272 -34.42 -8.76 -6.08
C ALA A 272 -35.78 -8.06 -6.31
N TRP A 273 -36.20 -7.97 -7.57
CA TRP A 273 -37.52 -7.41 -7.94
C TRP A 273 -38.68 -8.14 -7.25
N ASN A 274 -38.66 -9.47 -7.31
CA ASN A 274 -39.73 -10.29 -6.70
C ASN A 274 -39.72 -10.24 -5.16
N SER A 275 -38.59 -10.05 -4.54
CA SER A 275 -38.45 -9.97 -3.08
C SER A 275 -38.56 -8.55 -2.51
N GLY A 276 -38.57 -7.53 -3.38
CA GLY A 276 -38.50 -6.14 -2.95
C GLY A 276 -37.14 -5.74 -2.37
N ASP A 277 -36.05 -6.36 -2.82
CA ASP A 277 -34.69 -5.99 -2.45
C ASP A 277 -34.22 -4.77 -3.25
N TYR A 278 -34.58 -3.59 -2.76
CA TYR A 278 -34.25 -2.32 -3.40
C TYR A 278 -32.76 -2.00 -3.46
N THR A 279 -31.89 -2.81 -2.87
CA THR A 279 -30.42 -2.65 -3.04
C THR A 279 -29.98 -2.88 -4.48
N LYS A 280 -30.82 -3.48 -5.31
CA LYS A 280 -30.60 -3.73 -6.74
C LYS A 280 -31.41 -2.80 -7.67
N ASN A 281 -32.02 -1.76 -7.12
CA ASN A 281 -32.74 -0.74 -7.88
C ASN A 281 -31.78 0.05 -8.77
N LEU A 282 -32.13 0.20 -10.06
CA LEU A 282 -31.30 0.82 -11.10
C LEU A 282 -31.86 2.13 -11.66
N GLY A 283 -32.99 2.56 -11.20
CA GLY A 283 -33.65 3.76 -11.71
C GLY A 283 -34.15 4.72 -10.63
N PRO A 284 -34.50 5.95 -10.99
CA PRO A 284 -34.22 6.60 -12.27
C PRO A 284 -32.72 6.89 -12.50
N TYR A 285 -32.32 7.10 -13.73
CA TYR A 285 -30.93 7.35 -14.11
C TYR A 285 -30.76 8.53 -15.05
N VAL A 286 -29.52 9.03 -15.15
CA VAL A 286 -29.07 10.00 -16.16
C VAL A 286 -27.76 9.55 -16.78
N GLY A 287 -27.55 9.91 -18.04
CA GLY A 287 -26.33 9.54 -18.78
C GLY A 287 -26.61 8.54 -19.91
N THR A 288 -25.55 7.98 -20.46
CA THR A 288 -25.62 7.01 -21.55
C THR A 288 -24.78 5.77 -21.17
N PRO A 289 -25.32 4.55 -21.28
CA PRO A 289 -24.57 3.35 -20.97
C PRO A 289 -23.22 3.27 -21.68
N PRO A 290 -22.14 2.84 -20.96
CA PRO A 290 -22.15 2.33 -19.57
C PRO A 290 -22.07 3.42 -18.49
N ASN A 291 -21.85 4.67 -18.89
CA ASN A 291 -21.59 5.77 -17.98
C ASN A 291 -22.87 6.47 -17.57
N ILE A 292 -23.56 5.88 -16.62
CA ILE A 292 -24.82 6.37 -16.07
C ILE A 292 -24.70 6.66 -14.58
N LYS A 293 -25.46 7.63 -14.10
CA LYS A 293 -25.65 7.92 -12.67
C LYS A 293 -27.04 7.44 -12.27
N ILE A 294 -27.10 6.58 -11.28
CA ILE A 294 -28.33 6.01 -10.75
C ILE A 294 -28.77 6.79 -9.53
N THR A 295 -30.06 7.07 -9.44
CA THR A 295 -30.71 7.60 -8.24
C THR A 295 -31.73 6.57 -7.79
N GLN A 296 -31.43 5.86 -6.71
CA GLN A 296 -32.34 4.85 -6.16
C GLN A 296 -33.58 5.54 -5.58
N ASP A 297 -34.77 5.13 -6.02
CA ASP A 297 -36.06 5.66 -5.54
C ASP A 297 -36.85 4.65 -4.70
N SER A 298 -36.27 3.46 -4.44
CA SER A 298 -36.91 2.37 -3.69
C SER A 298 -38.19 1.86 -4.34
N LEU A 299 -38.29 1.95 -5.67
CA LEU A 299 -39.40 1.43 -6.47
C LEU A 299 -38.86 0.64 -7.65
N PHE A 300 -39.26 -0.60 -7.81
CA PHE A 300 -38.95 -1.31 -9.04
C PHE A 300 -39.98 -0.93 -10.11
N GLY A 301 -39.51 -0.29 -11.18
CA GLY A 301 -40.30 0.20 -12.29
C GLY A 301 -39.75 -0.22 -13.64
N ILE A 302 -40.40 0.24 -14.69
CA ILE A 302 -39.97 -0.04 -16.06
C ILE A 302 -38.61 0.55 -16.38
N ASP A 303 -38.24 1.62 -15.73
CA ASP A 303 -36.97 2.31 -15.85
C ASP A 303 -35.81 1.44 -15.37
N ASP A 304 -35.95 0.69 -14.26
CA ASP A 304 -34.95 -0.29 -13.81
C ASP A 304 -34.69 -1.37 -14.86
N GLY A 305 -35.75 -1.93 -15.41
CA GLY A 305 -35.67 -2.92 -16.47
C GLY A 305 -35.04 -2.36 -17.74
N MET A 306 -35.32 -1.11 -18.08
CA MET A 306 -34.71 -0.43 -19.22
C MET A 306 -33.21 -0.19 -19.00
N VAL A 307 -32.78 0.25 -17.81
CA VAL A 307 -31.37 0.41 -17.46
C VAL A 307 -30.68 -0.93 -17.59
N PHE A 308 -31.19 -1.97 -16.92
CA PHE A 308 -30.61 -3.31 -16.99
C PHE A 308 -30.43 -3.76 -18.45
N THR A 309 -31.48 -3.64 -19.27
CA THR A 309 -31.45 -4.06 -20.68
C THR A 309 -30.40 -3.28 -21.48
N GLN A 310 -30.28 -1.95 -21.27
CA GLN A 310 -29.30 -1.13 -21.97
C GLN A 310 -27.88 -1.46 -21.57
N MET A 311 -27.63 -1.68 -20.28
CA MET A 311 -26.33 -2.10 -19.75
C MET A 311 -25.95 -3.49 -20.27
N TRP A 312 -26.91 -4.42 -20.34
CA TRP A 312 -26.69 -5.74 -20.93
C TRP A 312 -26.34 -5.65 -22.43
N LEU A 313 -27.06 -4.86 -23.21
CA LEU A 313 -26.75 -4.65 -24.63
C LEU A 313 -25.35 -4.04 -24.82
N TRP A 314 -24.98 -3.08 -23.99
CA TRP A 314 -23.62 -2.53 -24.00
C TRP A 314 -22.58 -3.63 -23.66
N SER A 315 -22.82 -4.42 -22.62
CA SER A 315 -21.94 -5.50 -22.21
C SER A 315 -21.74 -6.53 -23.32
N LEU A 316 -22.84 -6.93 -24.01
CA LEU A 316 -22.79 -7.82 -25.18
C LEU A 316 -21.98 -7.23 -26.33
N GLN A 317 -22.12 -5.94 -26.60
CA GLN A 317 -21.37 -5.27 -27.66
C GLN A 317 -19.87 -5.19 -27.36
N LYS A 318 -19.53 -4.96 -26.08
CA LYS A 318 -18.15 -4.78 -25.67
C LYS A 318 -17.40 -6.10 -25.50
N PHE A 319 -18.01 -7.07 -24.87
CA PHE A 319 -17.35 -8.31 -24.46
C PHE A 319 -17.77 -9.54 -25.30
N GLY A 320 -18.78 -9.39 -26.12
CA GLY A 320 -19.42 -10.50 -26.81
C GLY A 320 -20.41 -11.26 -25.90
N PRO A 321 -21.15 -12.23 -26.45
CA PRO A 321 -22.04 -13.08 -25.68
C PRO A 321 -21.22 -13.87 -24.66
N THR A 322 -21.68 -13.90 -23.43
CA THR A 322 -21.14 -14.81 -22.42
C THR A 322 -21.43 -16.23 -22.92
N GLU A 323 -20.39 -17.05 -23.09
CA GLU A 323 -20.61 -18.47 -23.33
C GLU A 323 -21.32 -19.03 -22.09
N VAL A 324 -22.59 -19.29 -22.22
CA VAL A 324 -23.32 -20.08 -21.22
C VAL A 324 -22.79 -21.49 -21.36
N VAL A 325 -21.75 -21.80 -20.62
CA VAL A 325 -21.42 -23.20 -20.34
C VAL A 325 -22.55 -23.69 -19.44
N GLN A 326 -23.66 -24.11 -20.06
CA GLN A 326 -24.61 -24.94 -19.35
C GLN A 326 -23.83 -26.18 -18.92
N GLN A 327 -23.46 -26.26 -17.66
CA GLN A 327 -23.35 -27.55 -17.01
C GLN A 327 -24.80 -28.11 -17.08
N LEU A 328 -25.06 -28.84 -18.15
CA LEU A 328 -26.20 -29.73 -18.19
C LEU A 328 -26.09 -30.58 -16.92
N SER A 329 -26.95 -30.33 -15.94
CA SER A 329 -27.09 -31.21 -14.81
C SER A 329 -27.37 -32.58 -15.41
N ASN A 330 -26.53 -33.57 -15.15
CA ASN A 330 -26.51 -34.90 -15.76
C ASN A 330 -27.78 -35.74 -15.50
N ASN A 331 -28.89 -35.14 -15.11
CA ASN A 331 -30.06 -35.87 -14.63
C ASN A 331 -31.28 -35.90 -15.57
N ALA A 332 -31.21 -35.26 -16.75
CA ALA A 332 -32.25 -35.42 -17.75
C ALA A 332 -31.61 -35.50 -19.16
N PRO A 333 -31.41 -36.69 -19.70
CA PRO A 333 -30.85 -36.86 -21.03
C PRO A 333 -31.78 -36.26 -22.08
N SER A 334 -31.27 -35.23 -22.80
CA SER A 334 -31.88 -34.84 -24.07
C SER A 334 -31.71 -35.99 -25.04
N SER A 335 -32.76 -36.44 -25.62
CA SER A 335 -32.67 -37.49 -26.63
C SER A 335 -32.51 -36.85 -28.00
N ILE A 336 -31.40 -37.12 -28.66
CA ILE A 336 -31.13 -36.70 -30.03
C ILE A 336 -31.32 -37.93 -30.92
N PHE A 337 -32.24 -37.84 -31.84
CA PHE A 337 -32.51 -38.90 -32.81
C PHE A 337 -32.19 -38.42 -34.22
N MET A 338 -31.40 -39.18 -34.94
CA MET A 338 -31.25 -39.00 -36.38
C MET A 338 -32.18 -39.99 -37.10
N GLY A 339 -33.13 -39.46 -37.84
CA GLY A 339 -34.04 -40.25 -38.67
C GLY A 339 -34.03 -39.73 -40.10
N GLY A 340 -33.27 -40.41 -40.99
CA GLY A 340 -33.03 -39.90 -42.34
C GLY A 340 -32.24 -38.61 -42.33
N ASP A 341 -32.76 -37.59 -42.99
CA ASP A 341 -32.11 -36.28 -43.08
C ASP A 341 -32.55 -35.30 -41.95
N LEU A 342 -33.26 -35.81 -40.93
CA LEU A 342 -33.79 -34.99 -39.85
C LEU A 342 -33.08 -35.26 -38.52
N ILE A 343 -32.68 -34.19 -37.85
CA ILE A 343 -32.24 -34.21 -36.47
C ILE A 343 -33.40 -33.82 -35.57
N ASN A 344 -33.91 -34.80 -34.81
CA ASN A 344 -34.96 -34.53 -33.83
C ASN A 344 -34.36 -34.38 -32.46
N ILE A 345 -34.62 -33.26 -31.81
CA ILE A 345 -34.16 -32.96 -30.48
C ILE A 345 -35.34 -32.87 -29.55
N LEU A 346 -35.43 -33.82 -28.60
CA LEU A 346 -36.45 -33.81 -27.57
C LEU A 346 -35.85 -33.26 -26.28
N PRO A 347 -36.20 -32.02 -25.93
CA PRO A 347 -35.74 -31.48 -24.65
C PRO A 347 -36.43 -32.20 -23.48
N PRO A 348 -35.82 -32.22 -22.29
CA PRO A 348 -36.50 -32.72 -21.09
C PRO A 348 -37.80 -31.95 -20.85
N ARG A 349 -38.82 -32.60 -20.28
CA ARG A 349 -40.14 -32.01 -20.05
C ARG A 349 -40.15 -30.71 -19.23
N GLU A 350 -39.10 -30.48 -18.48
CA GLU A 350 -38.93 -29.33 -17.59
C GLU A 350 -38.05 -28.22 -18.18
N ALA A 351 -37.54 -28.37 -19.40
CA ALA A 351 -36.72 -27.35 -20.02
C ALA A 351 -37.59 -26.15 -20.45
N ILE A 352 -37.28 -24.99 -19.89
CA ILE A 352 -37.95 -23.72 -20.20
C ILE A 352 -37.27 -23.02 -21.39
N SER A 353 -35.96 -23.19 -21.54
CA SER A 353 -35.15 -22.66 -22.64
C SER A 353 -33.89 -23.50 -22.84
N GLY A 354 -33.26 -23.39 -24.01
CA GLY A 354 -32.02 -24.07 -24.30
C GLY A 354 -31.38 -23.55 -25.57
N GLN A 355 -30.06 -23.66 -25.65
CA GLN A 355 -29.29 -23.38 -26.85
C GLN A 355 -28.63 -24.67 -27.35
N ILE A 356 -28.69 -24.89 -28.67
CA ILE A 356 -28.08 -26.05 -29.30
C ILE A 356 -27.06 -25.54 -30.30
N LYS A 357 -25.81 -25.95 -30.15
CA LYS A 357 -24.73 -25.71 -31.11
C LYS A 357 -24.58 -26.96 -31.97
N ILE A 358 -24.77 -26.81 -33.30
CA ILE A 358 -24.56 -27.89 -34.25
C ILE A 358 -23.33 -27.52 -35.10
N GLU A 359 -22.29 -28.34 -35.02
CA GLU A 359 -21.13 -28.24 -35.90
C GLU A 359 -21.30 -29.24 -37.05
N TYR A 360 -21.22 -28.76 -38.28
CA TYR A 360 -21.40 -29.58 -39.47
C TYR A 360 -20.49 -29.12 -40.59
N ASP A 361 -20.18 -30.01 -41.51
CA ASP A 361 -19.41 -29.70 -42.73
C ASP A 361 -20.36 -29.08 -43.78
N GLN A 362 -20.21 -27.79 -44.04
CA GLN A 362 -21.03 -27.02 -44.98
C GLN A 362 -20.87 -27.47 -46.43
N LEU A 363 -19.80 -28.21 -46.76
CA LEU A 363 -19.61 -28.76 -48.11
C LEU A 363 -20.44 -30.01 -48.35
N VAL A 364 -20.89 -30.65 -47.29
CA VAL A 364 -21.59 -31.93 -47.32
C VAL A 364 -23.06 -31.77 -46.91
N TYR A 365 -23.39 -30.84 -46.00
CA TYR A 365 -24.68 -30.69 -45.40
C TYR A 365 -25.21 -29.27 -45.44
N THR A 366 -26.53 -29.12 -45.56
CA THR A 366 -27.24 -27.85 -45.37
C THR A 366 -28.28 -28.07 -44.28
N ILE A 367 -28.26 -27.22 -43.22
CA ILE A 367 -29.26 -27.29 -42.18
C ILE A 367 -30.42 -26.38 -42.53
N ILE A 368 -31.63 -26.96 -42.59
CA ILE A 368 -32.87 -26.25 -42.81
C ILE A 368 -33.75 -26.39 -41.56
N ALA A 369 -34.19 -25.26 -41.00
CA ALA A 369 -35.13 -25.28 -39.88
C ALA A 369 -36.46 -25.90 -40.28
N GLY A 370 -36.90 -26.92 -39.54
CA GLY A 370 -38.21 -27.56 -39.82
C GLY A 370 -39.38 -26.66 -39.40
N GLU A 371 -40.58 -26.97 -39.92
CA GLU A 371 -41.81 -26.19 -39.66
C GLU A 371 -42.22 -26.03 -38.19
N ASN A 372 -41.70 -26.87 -37.31
CA ASN A 372 -41.94 -26.81 -35.87
C ASN A 372 -40.78 -26.17 -35.04
N SER A 373 -39.77 -25.67 -35.71
CA SER A 373 -38.69 -24.93 -35.04
C SER A 373 -39.17 -23.50 -34.80
N LYS A 374 -39.33 -23.14 -33.53
CA LYS A 374 -39.36 -21.72 -33.13
C LYS A 374 -37.92 -21.33 -32.85
N ILE A 375 -37.31 -20.63 -33.77
CA ILE A 375 -36.04 -19.96 -33.59
C ILE A 375 -36.30 -18.57 -33.09
#